data_fea53e350e4fb26807d6d982d3968560
#
_entry.id   fea53e350e4fb26807d6d982d3968560
#
_cell.length_a   1.000
_cell.length_b   1.000
_cell.length_c   1.000
_cell.angle_alpha   90.00
_cell.angle_beta   90.00
_cell.angle_gamma   90.00
#
_symmetry.space_group_name_H-M   'P 1'
#
loop_
_entity.id
_entity.type
_entity.pdbx_description
1 polymer ?
#
loop_
_entity_poly.entity_id
_entity_poly.type
_entity_poly.pdbx_seq_one_letter_code
_entity_poly.pdbx_strand_id
1 'polypeptide(L)'
;MKCPECSQENPDSARFCSKCGTKFKTYEEISMADTKALPGALKKSVIGTTFANRYQILEELGEGGMGKVYRVIDRQINEEVALKALRPEIAADKRTFERFRNELKLARKITHPNVCRMYHLGVEDGLPYITMEYVRGEDLAVILHTKGALAPKEA
;
A
#
# COMPACT_ATOMS: atom_id res chain seq x y z
N MET A 1 10.93 -6.94 -27.51
CA MET A 1 11.05 -5.48 -27.18
C MET A 1 11.95 -4.76 -28.16
N LYS A 2 11.71 -3.45 -28.43
CA LYS A 2 12.59 -2.63 -29.28
C LYS A 2 13.66 -1.91 -28.46
N CYS A 3 14.89 -1.89 -28.95
CA CYS A 3 15.99 -1.16 -28.30
C CYS A 3 15.75 0.36 -28.38
N PRO A 4 15.82 1.11 -27.25
CA PRO A 4 15.60 2.55 -27.25
C PRO A 4 16.68 3.35 -28.01
N GLU A 5 17.90 2.81 -28.13
CA GLU A 5 19.03 3.49 -28.78
C GLU A 5 19.11 3.24 -30.29
N CYS A 6 18.81 2.03 -30.75
CA CYS A 6 19.01 1.68 -32.17
C CYS A 6 17.77 1.08 -32.84
N SER A 7 16.63 1.03 -32.16
CA SER A 7 15.36 0.50 -32.63
C SER A 7 15.37 -0.96 -33.11
N GLN A 8 16.46 -1.71 -32.84
CA GLN A 8 16.56 -3.13 -33.14
C GLN A 8 15.55 -3.94 -32.32
N GLU A 9 14.83 -4.84 -32.95
CA GLU A 9 13.97 -5.80 -32.26
C GLU A 9 14.81 -6.90 -31.57
N ASN A 10 14.47 -7.15 -30.31
CA ASN A 10 15.12 -8.16 -29.47
C ASN A 10 14.04 -9.00 -28.77
N PRO A 11 14.35 -10.24 -28.37
CA PRO A 11 13.47 -11.03 -27.52
C PRO A 11 13.13 -10.30 -26.23
N ASP A 12 11.94 -10.51 -25.68
CA ASP A 12 11.52 -9.85 -24.44
C ASP A 12 12.33 -10.28 -23.22
N SER A 13 13.00 -11.43 -23.30
CA SER A 13 13.92 -11.94 -22.28
C SER A 13 15.37 -11.44 -22.44
N ALA A 14 15.69 -10.65 -23.48
CA ALA A 14 17.05 -10.19 -23.71
C ALA A 14 17.50 -9.18 -22.65
N ARG A 15 18.68 -9.35 -22.07
CA ARG A 15 19.30 -8.41 -21.13
C ARG A 15 20.09 -7.31 -21.83
N PHE A 16 20.49 -7.53 -23.07
CA PHE A 16 21.29 -6.59 -23.89
C PHE A 16 20.79 -6.60 -25.33
N CYS A 17 20.90 -5.44 -25.99
CA CYS A 17 20.61 -5.35 -27.42
C CYS A 17 21.63 -6.13 -28.23
N SER A 18 21.15 -7.01 -29.10
CA SER A 18 22.00 -7.83 -30.00
C SER A 18 22.81 -7.00 -31.01
N LYS A 19 22.38 -5.75 -31.30
CA LYS A 19 23.01 -4.87 -32.30
C LYS A 19 23.98 -3.86 -31.70
N CYS A 20 23.56 -3.15 -30.62
CA CYS A 20 24.36 -2.05 -30.06
C CYS A 20 24.88 -2.33 -28.65
N GLY A 21 24.58 -3.49 -28.06
CA GLY A 21 25.01 -3.85 -26.72
C GLY A 21 24.35 -3.07 -25.57
N THR A 22 23.41 -2.18 -25.88
CA THR A 22 22.68 -1.43 -24.84
C THR A 22 22.00 -2.39 -23.85
N LYS A 23 22.27 -2.22 -22.56
CA LYS A 23 21.66 -3.03 -21.50
C LYS A 23 20.19 -2.65 -21.37
N PHE A 24 19.31 -3.62 -21.44
CA PHE A 24 17.90 -3.43 -21.10
C PHE A 24 17.75 -3.49 -19.59
N LYS A 25 17.04 -2.51 -19.03
CA LYS A 25 16.71 -2.52 -17.60
C LYS A 25 15.77 -3.68 -17.33
N THR A 26 16.15 -4.57 -16.43
CA THR A 26 15.24 -5.60 -15.93
C THR A 26 14.19 -4.96 -15.02
N TYR A 27 13.04 -5.63 -14.88
CA TYR A 27 11.94 -5.16 -14.03
C TYR A 27 12.40 -4.87 -12.58
N GLU A 28 13.38 -5.61 -12.09
CA GLU A 28 14.00 -5.41 -10.77
C GLU A 28 14.90 -4.15 -10.72
N GLU A 29 15.60 -3.81 -11.80
CA GLU A 29 16.44 -2.61 -11.89
C GLU A 29 15.60 -1.33 -12.11
N ILE A 30 14.43 -1.45 -12.75
CA ILE A 30 13.45 -0.34 -12.89
C ILE A 30 12.85 0.00 -11.53
N SER A 31 12.60 -0.98 -10.67
CA SER A 31 12.09 -0.73 -9.32
C SER A 31 13.12 -0.09 -8.37
N MET A 32 14.42 -0.14 -8.69
CA MET A 32 15.46 0.48 -7.86
C MET A 32 16.01 1.82 -8.38
N ALA A 33 15.92 2.11 -9.69
CA ALA A 33 16.57 3.28 -10.30
C ALA A 33 15.66 4.48 -10.56
N ASP A 34 14.36 4.29 -10.71
CA ASP A 34 13.40 5.37 -10.96
C ASP A 34 12.50 5.68 -9.74
N THR A 35 13.09 5.76 -8.54
CA THR A 35 12.48 6.51 -7.43
C THR A 35 12.65 8.03 -7.63
N LYS A 36 12.58 8.50 -8.86
CA LYS A 36 12.29 9.89 -9.15
C LYS A 36 10.78 10.05 -9.02
N ALA A 37 10.37 10.44 -7.80
CA ALA A 37 9.13 11.14 -7.50
C ALA A 37 7.89 10.70 -8.29
N LEU A 38 7.37 9.49 -8.01
CA LEU A 38 5.92 9.30 -8.08
C LEU A 38 5.32 10.12 -6.94
N PRO A 39 4.46 11.12 -7.22
CA PRO A 39 3.71 11.79 -6.17
C PRO A 39 2.89 10.71 -5.46
N GLY A 40 3.10 10.50 -4.17
CA GLY A 40 2.26 9.62 -3.37
C GLY A 40 2.90 8.40 -2.71
N ALA A 41 4.14 8.04 -3.01
CA ALA A 41 4.84 7.04 -2.20
C ALA A 41 5.22 7.66 -0.85
N LEU A 42 4.49 7.33 0.20
CA LEU A 42 4.84 7.68 1.57
C LEU A 42 6.23 7.11 1.89
N LYS A 43 7.25 7.97 1.89
CA LYS A 43 8.64 7.61 2.16
C LYS A 43 8.83 7.34 3.67
N LYS A 44 9.92 6.66 4.03
CA LYS A 44 10.29 6.24 5.37
C LYS A 44 10.39 7.38 6.43
N SER A 45 10.24 8.65 6.05
CA SER A 45 10.31 9.82 6.93
C SER A 45 9.04 10.68 6.95
N VAL A 46 7.86 10.05 6.87
CA VAL A 46 6.57 10.76 6.89
C VAL A 46 5.96 10.92 8.28
N ILE A 47 6.58 10.33 9.33
CA ILE A 47 6.13 10.49 10.71
C ILE A 47 6.16 11.97 11.09
N GLY A 48 5.07 12.47 11.67
CA GLY A 48 4.89 13.88 12.01
C GLY A 48 4.33 14.76 10.88
N THR A 49 4.28 14.27 9.63
CA THR A 49 3.67 15.00 8.51
C THR A 49 2.15 14.82 8.47
N THR A 50 1.48 15.66 7.68
CA THR A 50 0.03 15.56 7.44
C THR A 50 -0.22 15.06 6.03
N PHE A 51 -0.96 13.96 5.92
CA PHE A 51 -1.42 13.37 4.67
C PHE A 51 -2.84 13.86 4.34
N ALA A 52 -3.11 14.14 3.07
CA ALA A 52 -4.40 14.63 2.56
C ALA A 52 -4.95 15.85 3.35
N ASN A 53 -4.05 16.73 3.84
CA ASN A 53 -4.37 17.88 4.69
C ASN A 53 -5.26 17.57 5.92
N ARG A 54 -5.38 16.30 6.28
CA ARG A 54 -6.31 15.82 7.31
C ARG A 54 -5.66 14.88 8.31
N TYR A 55 -4.84 13.94 7.86
CA TYR A 55 -4.35 12.84 8.68
C TYR A 55 -2.91 13.07 9.11
N GLN A 56 -2.70 13.35 10.39
CA GLN A 56 -1.35 13.49 10.96
C GLN A 56 -0.77 12.10 11.23
N ILE A 57 0.32 11.77 10.58
CA ILE A 57 0.97 10.45 10.70
C ILE A 57 1.76 10.39 12.02
N LEU A 58 1.44 9.41 12.86
CA LEU A 58 2.08 9.18 14.15
C LEU A 58 3.18 8.11 14.05
N GLU A 59 2.85 6.97 13.46
CA GLU A 59 3.79 5.84 13.30
C GLU A 59 3.37 4.92 12.15
N GLU A 60 4.31 4.13 11.65
CA GLU A 60 4.05 3.03 10.71
C GLU A 60 3.73 1.77 11.52
N LEU A 61 2.55 1.19 11.28
CA LEU A 61 2.08 -0.05 11.94
C LEU A 61 2.56 -1.30 11.21
N GLY A 62 2.77 -1.21 9.90
CA GLY A 62 3.26 -2.33 9.11
C GLY A 62 3.14 -2.12 7.62
N GLU A 63 3.77 -3.03 6.86
CA GLU A 63 3.74 -3.08 5.41
C GLU A 63 3.35 -4.47 4.93
N GLY A 64 2.47 -4.55 3.93
CA GLY A 64 2.03 -5.81 3.32
C GLY A 64 1.95 -5.71 1.80
N GLY A 65 1.46 -6.78 1.16
CA GLY A 65 1.33 -6.86 -0.29
C GLY A 65 0.49 -5.74 -0.92
N MET A 66 -0.49 -5.21 -0.21
CA MET A 66 -1.40 -4.17 -0.71
C MET A 66 -0.96 -2.74 -0.37
N GLY A 67 0.04 -2.55 0.50
CA GLY A 67 0.48 -1.21 0.90
C GLY A 67 0.93 -1.12 2.35
N LYS A 68 1.07 0.12 2.82
CA LYS A 68 1.51 0.45 4.18
C LYS A 68 0.35 0.89 5.05
N VAL A 69 0.43 0.55 6.33
CA VAL A 69 -0.56 0.95 7.33
C VAL A 69 0.10 1.86 8.35
N TYR A 70 -0.55 2.96 8.65
CA TYR A 70 -0.09 3.96 9.61
C TYR A 70 -1.12 4.19 10.70
N ARG A 71 -0.67 4.46 11.92
CA ARG A 71 -1.51 5.11 12.93
C ARG A 71 -1.48 6.61 12.69
N VAL A 72 -2.64 7.23 12.61
CA VAL A 72 -2.78 8.65 12.31
C VAL A 72 -3.83 9.29 13.22
N ILE A 73 -3.72 10.60 13.41
CA ILE A 73 -4.82 11.41 13.97
C ILE A 73 -5.61 12.03 12.83
N ASP A 74 -6.90 11.77 12.78
CA ASP A 74 -7.83 12.52 11.94
C ASP A 74 -8.09 13.89 12.59
N ARG A 75 -7.48 14.93 12.03
CA ARG A 75 -7.52 16.28 12.59
C ARG A 75 -8.90 16.95 12.52
N GLN A 76 -9.84 16.43 11.71
CA GLN A 76 -11.20 16.96 11.64
C GLN A 76 -12.04 16.55 12.83
N ILE A 77 -11.84 15.34 13.34
CA ILE A 77 -12.61 14.78 14.45
C ILE A 77 -11.75 14.56 15.71
N ASN A 78 -10.43 14.78 15.58
CA ASN A 78 -9.44 14.56 16.65
C ASN A 78 -9.44 13.15 17.23
N GLU A 79 -9.54 12.15 16.35
CA GLU A 79 -9.53 10.73 16.72
C GLU A 79 -8.38 9.98 16.07
N GLU A 80 -7.86 8.95 16.77
CA GLU A 80 -6.90 8.03 16.22
C GLU A 80 -7.59 7.05 15.28
N VAL A 81 -7.04 6.89 14.08
CA VAL A 81 -7.50 5.92 13.08
C VAL A 81 -6.30 5.22 12.45
N ALA A 82 -6.54 4.05 11.86
CA ALA A 82 -5.57 3.41 10.98
C ALA A 82 -5.78 3.88 9.54
N LEU A 83 -4.70 4.29 8.87
CA LEU A 83 -4.69 4.70 7.47
C LEU A 83 -3.84 3.72 6.67
N LYS A 84 -4.46 3.03 5.71
CA LYS A 84 -3.78 2.15 4.77
C LYS A 84 -3.59 2.86 3.43
N ALA A 85 -2.36 3.25 3.13
CA ALA A 85 -1.97 3.77 1.82
C ALA A 85 -1.75 2.58 0.88
N LEU A 86 -2.49 2.54 -0.23
CA LEU A 86 -2.40 1.43 -1.18
C LEU A 86 -1.24 1.65 -2.15
N ARG A 87 -0.69 0.56 -2.67
CA ARG A 87 0.37 0.65 -3.68
C ARG A 87 -0.17 1.26 -4.97
N PRO A 88 0.62 2.11 -5.67
CA PRO A 88 0.22 2.74 -6.93
C PRO A 88 -0.23 1.75 -8.01
N GLU A 89 0.32 0.54 -8.01
CA GLU A 89 -0.01 -0.52 -8.97
C GLU A 89 -1.48 -0.94 -8.86
N ILE A 90 -2.05 -0.90 -7.64
CA ILE A 90 -3.48 -1.19 -7.42
C ILE A 90 -4.36 -0.11 -8.04
N ALA A 91 -3.91 1.15 -8.01
CA ALA A 91 -4.61 2.27 -8.62
C ALA A 91 -4.49 2.30 -10.14
N ALA A 92 -3.39 1.81 -10.69
CA ALA A 92 -3.09 1.81 -12.12
C ALA A 92 -4.02 0.89 -12.92
N ASP A 93 -4.44 -0.24 -12.34
CA ASP A 93 -5.41 -1.13 -12.97
C ASP A 93 -6.84 -0.74 -12.57
N LYS A 94 -7.53 -0.04 -13.48
CA LYS A 94 -8.92 0.40 -13.27
C LYS A 94 -9.86 -0.73 -12.86
N ARG A 95 -9.71 -1.92 -13.45
CA ARG A 95 -10.60 -3.06 -13.18
C ARG A 95 -10.39 -3.60 -11.76
N THR A 96 -9.15 -3.76 -11.35
CA THR A 96 -8.78 -4.16 -9.99
C THR A 96 -9.21 -3.11 -8.97
N PHE A 97 -9.00 -1.82 -9.26
CA PHE A 97 -9.43 -0.73 -8.37
C PHE A 97 -10.95 -0.64 -8.21
N GLU A 98 -11.72 -0.76 -9.30
CA GLU A 98 -13.19 -0.79 -9.25
C GLU A 98 -13.73 -1.97 -8.42
N ARG A 99 -13.15 -3.16 -8.61
CA ARG A 99 -13.48 -4.36 -7.83
C ARG A 99 -13.21 -4.13 -6.34
N PHE A 100 -12.02 -3.65 -6.01
CA PHE A 100 -11.62 -3.28 -4.66
C PHE A 100 -12.57 -2.25 -4.05
N ARG A 101 -12.93 -1.18 -4.79
CA ARG A 101 -13.88 -0.16 -4.35
C ARG A 101 -15.26 -0.73 -4.03
N ASN A 102 -15.73 -1.68 -4.82
CA ASN A 102 -17.02 -2.32 -4.61
C ASN A 102 -17.00 -3.25 -3.37
N GLU A 103 -15.92 -4.01 -3.19
CA GLU A 103 -15.72 -4.83 -1.98
C GLU A 103 -15.70 -3.97 -0.72
N LEU A 104 -15.01 -2.83 -0.75
CA LEU A 104 -15.00 -1.88 0.37
C LEU A 104 -16.38 -1.29 0.68
N LYS A 105 -17.20 -0.97 -0.34
CA LYS A 105 -18.58 -0.50 -0.12
C LYS A 105 -19.41 -1.53 0.62
N LEU A 106 -19.19 -2.82 0.37
CA LEU A 106 -19.86 -3.90 1.07
C LEU A 106 -19.32 -4.05 2.50
N ALA A 107 -17.99 -4.03 2.67
CA ALA A 107 -17.35 -4.13 3.98
C ALA A 107 -17.78 -3.02 4.94
N ARG A 108 -18.00 -1.79 4.46
CA ARG A 108 -18.51 -0.68 5.27
C ARG A 108 -19.90 -0.89 5.87
N LYS A 109 -20.69 -1.82 5.33
CA LYS A 109 -22.03 -2.16 5.87
C LYS A 109 -21.95 -3.12 7.04
N ILE A 110 -20.81 -3.77 7.25
CA ILE A 110 -20.59 -4.71 8.33
C ILE A 110 -20.33 -3.91 9.62
N THR A 111 -21.16 -4.15 10.62
CA THR A 111 -20.98 -3.60 11.96
C THR A 111 -21.00 -4.76 12.94
N HIS A 112 -19.86 -5.09 13.51
CA HIS A 112 -19.70 -6.17 14.46
C HIS A 112 -18.53 -5.86 15.40
N PRO A 113 -18.60 -6.15 16.71
CA PRO A 113 -17.53 -5.80 17.65
C PRO A 113 -16.17 -6.44 17.32
N ASN A 114 -16.17 -7.60 16.65
CA ASN A 114 -14.95 -8.32 16.29
C ASN A 114 -14.54 -8.09 14.81
N VAL A 115 -15.09 -7.09 14.14
CA VAL A 115 -14.74 -6.73 12.76
C VAL A 115 -14.31 -5.27 12.72
N CYS A 116 -13.05 -5.04 12.30
CA CYS A 116 -12.49 -3.71 12.14
C CYS A 116 -13.38 -2.86 11.22
N ARG A 117 -13.88 -1.74 11.75
CA ARG A 117 -14.78 -0.85 11.03
C ARG A 117 -14.03 -0.03 9.99
N MET A 118 -14.54 0.01 8.78
CA MET A 118 -14.00 0.85 7.71
C MET A 118 -14.74 2.19 7.68
N TYR A 119 -13.98 3.31 7.62
CA TYR A 119 -14.54 4.65 7.65
C TYR A 119 -14.60 5.28 6.27
N HIS A 120 -13.45 5.40 5.57
CA HIS A 120 -13.35 6.15 4.34
C HIS A 120 -12.43 5.48 3.32
N LEU A 121 -12.75 5.66 2.04
CA LEU A 121 -11.88 5.40 0.90
C LEU A 121 -11.68 6.72 0.18
N GLY A 122 -10.45 7.18 0.07
CA GLY A 122 -10.06 8.40 -0.62
C GLY A 122 -8.96 8.18 -1.63
N VAL A 123 -8.66 9.22 -2.37
CA VAL A 123 -7.51 9.31 -3.27
C VAL A 123 -6.84 10.65 -3.02
N GLU A 124 -5.54 10.65 -2.76
CA GLU A 124 -4.70 11.85 -2.62
C GLU A 124 -3.50 11.72 -3.53
N ASP A 125 -3.28 12.71 -4.39
CA ASP A 125 -2.21 12.72 -5.41
C ASP A 125 -2.13 11.43 -6.23
N GLY A 126 -3.30 10.87 -6.60
CA GLY A 126 -3.39 9.62 -7.34
C GLY A 126 -3.15 8.36 -6.49
N LEU A 127 -2.83 8.50 -5.20
CA LEU A 127 -2.63 7.40 -4.27
C LEU A 127 -3.94 7.07 -3.54
N PRO A 128 -4.54 5.90 -3.76
CA PRO A 128 -5.71 5.49 -3.01
C PRO A 128 -5.33 5.11 -1.58
N TYR A 129 -6.19 5.48 -0.65
CA TYR A 129 -6.03 5.15 0.76
C TYR A 129 -7.36 4.80 1.41
N ILE A 130 -7.29 4.05 2.50
CA ILE A 130 -8.44 3.66 3.30
C ILE A 130 -8.18 4.11 4.72
N THR A 131 -9.21 4.63 5.39
CA THR A 131 -9.18 4.79 6.84
C THR A 131 -10.12 3.81 7.51
N MET A 132 -9.69 3.30 8.64
CA MET A 132 -10.39 2.29 9.40
C MET A 132 -10.13 2.48 10.89
N GLU A 133 -10.88 1.75 11.69
CA GLU A 133 -10.68 1.67 13.12
C GLU A 133 -9.23 1.31 13.47
N TYR A 134 -8.64 2.08 14.39
CA TYR A 134 -7.36 1.69 14.98
C TYR A 134 -7.63 0.72 16.12
N VAL A 135 -7.32 -0.54 15.89
CA VAL A 135 -7.46 -1.60 16.91
C VAL A 135 -6.17 -1.63 17.74
N ARG A 136 -6.28 -1.28 19.02
CA ARG A 136 -5.16 -1.35 19.96
C ARG A 136 -4.97 -2.79 20.40
N GLY A 137 -3.73 -3.29 20.36
CA GLY A 137 -3.40 -4.64 20.76
C GLY A 137 -2.21 -5.19 20.01
N GLU A 138 -2.03 -6.50 20.11
CA GLU A 138 -0.99 -7.24 19.43
C GLU A 138 -1.58 -8.03 18.26
N ASP A 139 -0.80 -8.16 17.20
CA ASP A 139 -1.11 -9.02 16.07
C ASP A 139 -1.19 -10.49 16.50
N LEU A 140 -2.16 -11.23 15.96
CA LEU A 140 -2.34 -12.65 16.27
C LEU A 140 -1.09 -13.47 15.95
N ALA A 141 -0.35 -13.13 14.90
CA ALA A 141 0.91 -13.81 14.57
C ALA A 141 1.96 -13.62 15.67
N VAL A 142 2.05 -12.42 16.25
CA VAL A 142 2.94 -12.13 17.38
C VAL A 142 2.51 -12.93 18.61
N ILE A 143 1.21 -12.96 18.91
CA ILE A 143 0.67 -13.73 20.05
C ILE A 143 0.97 -15.21 19.90
N LEU A 144 0.73 -15.78 18.71
CA LEU A 144 1.01 -17.20 18.45
C LEU A 144 2.49 -17.52 18.49
N HIS A 145 3.35 -16.59 18.06
CA HIS A 145 4.80 -16.78 18.14
C HIS A 145 5.31 -16.77 19.58
N THR A 146 4.73 -15.92 20.43
CA THR A 146 5.18 -15.74 21.83
C THR A 146 4.54 -16.74 22.78
N LYS A 147 3.26 -17.05 22.62
CA LYS A 147 2.48 -17.89 23.54
C LYS A 147 2.25 -19.31 23.03
N GLY A 148 2.53 -19.58 21.75
CA GLY A 148 2.19 -20.85 21.11
C GLY A 148 0.71 -20.96 20.75
N ALA A 149 0.18 -22.18 20.69
CA ALA A 149 -1.21 -22.42 20.36
C ALA A 149 -2.14 -21.84 21.44
N LEU A 150 -3.19 -21.13 21.00
CA LEU A 150 -4.21 -20.59 21.89
C LEU A 150 -5.17 -21.71 22.35
N ALA A 151 -5.68 -21.60 23.57
CA ALA A 151 -6.75 -22.45 24.02
C ALA A 151 -8.05 -22.14 23.24
N PRO A 152 -8.97 -23.12 23.01
CA PRO A 152 -10.20 -22.91 22.24
C PRO A 152 -11.10 -21.78 22.74
N LYS A 153 -10.96 -21.38 24.00
CA LYS A 153 -11.69 -20.23 24.58
C LYS A 153 -11.04 -18.88 24.31
N GLU A 154 -9.77 -18.86 23.88
CA GLU A 154 -8.98 -17.67 23.59
C GLU A 154 -8.87 -17.39 22.09
N ALA A 155 -9.22 -18.37 21.26
CA ALA A 155 -9.26 -18.28 19.82
C ALA A 155 -10.64 -17.86 19.33
#